data_15906d85c8a103a205beb516a633de65
#
_entry.id   15906d85c8a103a205beb516a633de65
#
_cell.length_a   1.000
_cell.length_b   1.000
_cell.length_c   1.000
_cell.angle_alpha   90.00
_cell.angle_beta   90.00
_cell.angle_gamma   90.00
#
_symmetry.space_group_name_H-M   'P 1'
#
loop_
_entity.id
_entity.type
_entity.pdbx_description
1 polymer ?
#
loop_
_entity_poly.entity_id
_entity_poly.type
_entity_poly.pdbx_seq_one_letter_code
_entity_poly.pdbx_strand_id
1 'polypeptide(L)'
;MYGEYDFYSIKGVIEALFEKVGIYDCIYVACKDNPTYHGGRCAEIMSGDKKLGIIGQIHPSVSAEFKIDTDVYAAIIDFEVLSELADMQRHYVPLPKFPAVTRDIAVTLDKDVEVGEIVKIIKANRKGII
;
A
#
# COMPACT_ATOMS: atom_id res chain seq x y z
N MET A 1 9.98 -18.92 3.15
CA MET A 1 10.43 -18.06 4.28
C MET A 1 9.47 -18.34 5.43
N TYR A 2 9.97 -18.82 6.57
CA TYR A 2 9.15 -19.09 7.75
C TYR A 2 9.31 -17.90 8.71
N GLY A 3 8.20 -17.25 9.09
CA GLY A 3 8.18 -16.12 9.99
C GLY A 3 6.73 -15.68 10.26
N GLU A 4 6.54 -14.86 11.27
CA GLU A 4 5.24 -14.20 11.50
C GLU A 4 5.10 -13.09 10.45
N TYR A 5 4.27 -13.36 9.43
CA TYR A 5 3.93 -12.39 8.39
C TYR A 5 2.54 -11.85 8.66
N ASP A 6 2.37 -10.57 8.38
CA ASP A 6 1.12 -9.85 8.53
C ASP A 6 0.74 -9.10 7.24
N PHE A 7 -0.35 -8.38 7.30
CA PHE A 7 -0.81 -7.52 6.19
C PHE A 7 0.27 -6.52 5.74
N TYR A 8 1.02 -5.95 6.67
CA TYR A 8 2.05 -4.96 6.36
C TYR A 8 3.28 -5.58 5.71
N SER A 9 3.56 -6.83 6.00
CA SER A 9 4.66 -7.58 5.39
C SER A 9 4.43 -7.74 3.88
N ILE A 10 3.25 -8.21 3.46
CA ILE A 10 2.93 -8.34 2.03
C ILE A 10 2.76 -6.96 1.38
N LYS A 11 2.20 -5.98 2.09
CA LYS A 11 2.09 -4.60 1.62
C LYS A 11 3.47 -4.03 1.27
N GLY A 12 4.47 -4.19 2.14
CA GLY A 12 5.83 -3.74 1.88
C GLY A 12 6.47 -4.40 0.65
N VAL A 13 6.20 -5.68 0.42
CA VAL A 13 6.67 -6.39 -0.80
C VAL A 13 6.05 -5.78 -2.07
N ILE A 14 4.74 -5.50 -2.04
CA ILE A 14 4.04 -4.90 -3.18
C ILE A 14 4.50 -3.46 -3.42
N GLU A 15 4.69 -2.67 -2.36
CA GLU A 15 5.23 -1.31 -2.46
C GLU A 15 6.65 -1.31 -3.09
N ALA A 16 7.51 -2.24 -2.68
CA ALA A 16 8.83 -2.38 -3.26
C ALA A 16 8.79 -2.82 -4.74
N LEU A 17 7.81 -3.64 -5.14
CA LEU A 17 7.57 -3.97 -6.54
C LEU A 17 7.18 -2.72 -7.33
N PHE A 18 6.21 -1.94 -6.85
CA PHE A 18 5.73 -0.74 -7.52
C PHE A 18 6.84 0.32 -7.64
N GLU A 19 7.63 0.53 -6.60
CA GLU A 19 8.79 1.42 -6.65
C GLU A 19 9.79 1.00 -7.73
N LYS A 20 10.04 -0.31 -7.89
CA LYS A 20 10.95 -0.82 -8.92
C LYS A 20 10.46 -0.56 -10.34
N VAL A 21 9.15 -0.59 -10.56
CA VAL A 21 8.55 -0.30 -11.87
C VAL A 21 8.14 1.17 -12.03
N GLY A 22 8.50 2.04 -11.09
CA GLY A 22 8.31 3.49 -11.20
C GLY A 22 6.90 3.97 -10.85
N ILE A 23 6.11 3.20 -10.12
CA ILE A 23 4.77 3.59 -9.67
C ILE A 23 4.85 4.03 -8.19
N TYR A 24 4.65 5.33 -7.94
CA TYR A 24 4.81 5.92 -6.60
C TYR A 24 3.51 6.42 -5.96
N ASP A 25 2.45 6.55 -6.74
CA ASP A 25 1.19 7.19 -6.31
C ASP A 25 0.09 6.18 -5.96
N CYS A 26 0.47 5.08 -5.30
CA CYS A 26 -0.50 4.08 -4.88
C CYS A 26 -1.17 4.47 -3.56
N ILE A 27 -2.50 4.32 -3.53
CA ILE A 27 -3.31 4.41 -2.32
C ILE A 27 -4.00 3.07 -2.05
N TYR A 28 -4.24 2.78 -0.79
CA TYR A 28 -4.90 1.56 -0.32
C TYR A 28 -6.28 1.93 0.22
N VAL A 29 -7.32 1.42 -0.42
CA VAL A 29 -8.72 1.68 -0.05
C VAL A 29 -9.28 0.44 0.62
N ALA A 30 -9.79 0.57 1.84
CA ALA A 30 -10.35 -0.56 2.58
C ALA A 30 -11.48 -1.24 1.78
N CYS A 31 -11.40 -2.56 1.63
CA CYS A 31 -12.37 -3.38 0.93
C CYS A 31 -13.03 -4.35 1.91
N LYS A 32 -14.36 -4.28 2.04
CA LYS A 32 -15.14 -5.12 2.99
C LYS A 32 -16.00 -6.17 2.30
N ASP A 33 -16.25 -6.00 1.00
CA ASP A 33 -17.28 -6.74 0.28
C ASP A 33 -16.74 -7.94 -0.51
N ASN A 34 -15.44 -8.21 -0.45
CA ASN A 34 -14.84 -9.34 -1.16
C ASN A 34 -14.87 -10.61 -0.30
N PRO A 35 -15.64 -11.64 -0.68
CA PRO A 35 -15.82 -12.85 0.14
C PRO A 35 -14.55 -13.71 0.27
N THR A 36 -13.58 -13.54 -0.62
CA THR A 36 -12.31 -14.28 -0.58
C THR A 36 -11.38 -13.77 0.50
N TYR A 37 -11.51 -12.48 0.87
CA TYR A 37 -10.64 -11.81 1.82
C TYR A 37 -11.35 -11.50 3.14
N HIS A 38 -10.57 -11.37 4.19
CA HIS A 38 -11.08 -10.94 5.49
C HIS A 38 -11.47 -9.46 5.45
N GLY A 39 -12.75 -9.12 5.71
CA GLY A 39 -13.29 -7.77 5.53
C GLY A 39 -12.68 -6.67 6.39
N GLY A 40 -11.90 -7.02 7.43
CA GLY A 40 -11.14 -6.05 8.24
C GLY A 40 -9.65 -5.97 7.90
N ARG A 41 -9.18 -6.80 6.93
CA ARG A 41 -7.76 -6.90 6.56
C ARG A 41 -7.61 -7.07 5.05
N CYS A 42 -8.34 -6.25 4.30
CA CYS A 42 -8.36 -6.25 2.84
C CYS A 42 -8.37 -4.82 2.33
N ALA A 43 -7.61 -4.56 1.29
CA ALA A 43 -7.58 -3.26 0.62
C ALA A 43 -7.45 -3.42 -0.88
N GLU A 44 -8.12 -2.57 -1.62
CA GLU A 44 -7.88 -2.35 -3.04
C GLU A 44 -6.69 -1.41 -3.22
N ILE A 45 -5.88 -1.69 -4.23
CA ILE A 45 -4.72 -0.89 -4.58
C ILE A 45 -5.10 -0.03 -5.77
N MET A 46 -5.06 1.29 -5.59
CA MET A 46 -5.43 2.27 -6.61
C MET A 46 -4.24 3.15 -6.96
N SER A 47 -4.13 3.52 -8.23
CA SER A 47 -3.23 4.58 -8.70
C SER A 47 -4.04 5.53 -9.58
N GLY A 48 -4.31 6.75 -9.09
CA GLY A 48 -5.30 7.62 -9.67
C GLY A 48 -6.68 6.95 -9.71
N ASP A 49 -7.29 6.88 -10.89
CA ASP A 49 -8.59 6.26 -11.11
C ASP A 49 -8.51 4.77 -11.48
N LYS A 50 -7.28 4.21 -11.59
CA LYS A 50 -7.08 2.83 -12.01
C LYS A 50 -6.88 1.91 -10.82
N LYS A 51 -7.58 0.77 -10.85
CA LYS A 51 -7.40 -0.29 -9.87
C LYS A 51 -6.24 -1.18 -10.31
N LEU A 52 -5.15 -1.15 -9.55
CA LEU A 52 -3.97 -1.98 -9.75
C LEU A 52 -4.15 -3.40 -9.23
N GLY A 53 -4.99 -3.59 -8.21
CA GLY A 53 -5.18 -4.90 -7.64
C GLY A 53 -5.88 -4.88 -6.29
N ILE A 54 -5.73 -5.99 -5.59
CA ILE A 54 -6.27 -6.21 -4.25
C ILE A 54 -5.24 -6.95 -3.40
N ILE A 55 -5.18 -6.61 -2.12
CA ILE A 55 -4.27 -7.21 -1.15
C ILE A 55 -5.03 -7.48 0.15
N GLY A 56 -4.76 -8.59 0.80
CA GLY A 56 -5.39 -8.87 2.09
C GLY A 56 -5.08 -10.22 2.67
N GLN A 57 -5.63 -10.45 3.86
CA GLN A 57 -5.69 -11.76 4.47
C GLN A 57 -6.81 -12.57 3.80
N ILE A 58 -6.51 -13.79 3.42
CA ILE A 58 -7.54 -14.72 2.92
C ILE A 58 -8.52 -15.02 4.05
N HIS A 59 -9.81 -15.08 3.71
CA HIS A 59 -10.84 -15.35 4.70
C HIS A 59 -10.64 -16.75 5.33
N PRO A 60 -10.75 -16.90 6.66
CA PRO A 60 -10.50 -18.17 7.33
C PRO A 60 -11.35 -19.35 6.80
N SER A 61 -12.59 -19.08 6.36
CA SER A 61 -13.45 -20.13 5.76
C SER A 61 -12.86 -20.65 4.44
N VAL A 62 -12.23 -19.77 3.64
CA VAL A 62 -11.58 -20.17 2.39
C VAL A 62 -10.32 -20.98 2.69
N SER A 63 -9.48 -20.53 3.63
CA SER A 63 -8.29 -21.28 4.05
C SER A 63 -8.64 -22.68 4.58
N ALA A 64 -9.74 -22.80 5.33
CA ALA A 64 -10.21 -24.08 5.88
C ALA A 64 -10.61 -25.08 4.78
N GLU A 65 -11.22 -24.62 3.67
CA GLU A 65 -11.55 -25.48 2.52
C GLU A 65 -10.30 -26.11 1.89
N PHE A 66 -9.19 -25.38 1.92
CA PHE A 66 -7.89 -25.85 1.44
C PHE A 66 -7.06 -26.54 2.52
N LYS A 67 -7.61 -26.77 3.72
CA LYS A 67 -6.92 -27.37 4.88
C LYS A 67 -5.65 -26.62 5.29
N ILE A 68 -5.71 -25.30 5.23
CA ILE A 68 -4.62 -24.41 5.66
C ILE A 68 -4.99 -23.84 7.02
N ASP A 69 -4.23 -24.21 8.05
CA ASP A 69 -4.47 -23.83 9.46
C ASP A 69 -3.74 -22.56 9.89
N THR A 70 -3.07 -21.88 8.96
CA THR A 70 -2.32 -20.65 9.22
C THR A 70 -2.92 -19.47 8.48
N ASP A 71 -2.67 -18.24 8.98
CA ASP A 71 -3.05 -17.02 8.29
C ASP A 71 -2.32 -16.93 6.94
N VAL A 72 -3.08 -16.71 5.87
CA VAL A 72 -2.57 -16.55 4.51
C VAL A 72 -2.83 -15.12 4.05
N TYR A 73 -1.79 -14.46 3.57
CA TYR A 73 -1.90 -13.15 2.95
C TYR A 73 -1.62 -13.27 1.45
N ALA A 74 -2.47 -12.68 0.64
CA ALA A 74 -2.37 -12.74 -0.81
C ALA A 74 -2.59 -11.37 -1.44
N ALA A 75 -1.94 -11.16 -2.58
CA ALA A 75 -2.20 -10.02 -3.44
C ALA A 75 -2.44 -10.50 -4.86
N ILE A 76 -3.40 -9.86 -5.53
CA ILE A 76 -3.67 -10.05 -6.95
C ILE A 76 -3.41 -8.70 -7.61
N ILE A 77 -2.52 -8.69 -8.60
CA ILE A 77 -2.16 -7.48 -9.34
C ILE A 77 -2.60 -7.64 -10.78
N ASP A 78 -3.27 -6.63 -11.31
CA ASP A 78 -3.62 -6.54 -12.71
C ASP A 78 -2.36 -6.17 -13.52
N PHE A 79 -1.89 -7.12 -14.31
CA PHE A 79 -0.65 -6.96 -15.04
C PHE A 79 -0.77 -5.95 -16.20
N GLU A 80 -1.95 -5.84 -16.82
CA GLU A 80 -2.16 -4.90 -17.91
C GLU A 80 -2.10 -3.47 -17.39
N VAL A 81 -2.82 -3.20 -16.28
CA VAL A 81 -2.79 -1.90 -15.60
C VAL A 81 -1.40 -1.60 -15.05
N LEU A 82 -0.72 -2.59 -14.47
CA LEU A 82 0.65 -2.43 -13.99
C LEU A 82 1.59 -2.01 -15.13
N SER A 83 1.51 -2.70 -16.27
CA SER A 83 2.35 -2.44 -17.45
C SER A 83 2.09 -1.06 -18.05
N GLU A 84 0.83 -0.61 -18.03
CA GLU A 84 0.44 0.71 -18.54
C GLU A 84 0.95 1.85 -17.66
N LEU A 85 0.95 1.65 -16.34
CA LEU A 85 1.37 2.65 -15.37
C LEU A 85 2.87 2.64 -15.08
N ALA A 86 3.57 1.56 -15.48
CA ALA A 86 4.99 1.42 -15.22
C ALA A 86 5.81 2.47 -15.96
N ASP A 87 6.63 3.21 -15.21
CA ASP A 87 7.64 4.11 -15.77
C ASP A 87 9.04 3.57 -15.44
N MET A 88 9.64 2.94 -16.45
CA MET A 88 10.99 2.39 -16.33
C MET A 88 12.08 3.45 -16.57
N GLN A 89 11.70 4.69 -16.90
CA GLN A 89 12.65 5.76 -17.12
C GLN A 89 13.10 6.34 -15.77
N ARG A 90 14.35 6.11 -15.45
CA ARG A 90 14.96 6.70 -14.26
C ARG A 90 15.46 8.10 -14.57
N HIS A 91 14.79 9.10 -14.05
CA HIS A 91 15.26 10.48 -14.12
C HIS A 91 16.26 10.75 -12.99
N TYR A 92 17.40 11.31 -13.36
CA TYR A 92 18.36 11.76 -12.36
C TYR A 92 17.79 12.97 -11.60
N VAL A 93 17.66 12.83 -10.29
CA VAL A 93 17.30 13.92 -9.40
C VAL A 93 18.61 14.38 -8.71
N PRO A 94 19.05 15.63 -8.90
CA PRO A 94 20.25 16.13 -8.23
C PRO A 94 20.10 16.05 -6.72
N LEU A 95 21.18 15.67 -6.03
CA LEU A 95 21.19 15.70 -4.58
C LEU A 95 21.01 17.15 -4.09
N PRO A 96 20.20 17.39 -3.05
CA PRO A 96 20.02 18.71 -2.49
C PRO A 96 21.37 19.25 -1.96
N LYS A 97 21.64 20.51 -2.24
CA LYS A 97 22.88 21.19 -1.81
C LYS A 97 23.00 21.37 -0.29
N PHE A 98 21.88 21.33 0.39
CA PHE A 98 21.80 21.53 1.85
C PHE A 98 21.22 20.28 2.51
N PRO A 99 21.65 19.98 3.76
CA PRO A 99 21.08 18.87 4.53
C PRO A 99 19.58 19.07 4.76
N ALA A 100 18.82 17.98 4.70
CA ALA A 100 17.41 18.00 5.04
C ALA A 100 17.23 18.29 6.54
N VAL A 101 16.23 19.10 6.87
CA VAL A 101 15.79 19.33 8.25
C VAL A 101 14.58 18.43 8.52
N THR A 102 14.73 17.48 9.43
CA THR A 102 13.64 16.64 9.90
C THR A 102 12.85 17.33 10.99
N ARG A 103 11.53 17.12 11.00
CA ARG A 103 10.62 17.58 12.06
C ARG A 103 9.71 16.43 12.41
N ASP A 104 9.61 16.15 13.70
CA ASP A 104 8.68 15.16 14.25
C ASP A 104 7.43 15.87 14.75
N ILE A 105 6.27 15.35 14.37
CA ILE A 105 4.97 15.86 14.80
C ILE A 105 4.25 14.71 15.49
N ALA A 106 3.91 14.89 16.76
CA ALA A 106 3.05 13.97 17.48
C ALA A 106 1.63 14.54 17.51
N VAL A 107 0.67 13.75 17.05
CA VAL A 107 -0.75 14.11 17.05
C VAL A 107 -1.56 13.06 17.77
N THR A 108 -2.59 13.50 18.51
CA THR A 108 -3.58 12.61 19.10
C THR A 108 -4.84 12.67 18.26
N LEU A 109 -5.37 11.52 17.91
CA LEU A 109 -6.50 11.38 16.98
C LEU A 109 -7.52 10.40 17.53
N ASP A 110 -8.75 10.53 17.09
CA ASP A 110 -9.77 9.52 17.29
C ASP A 110 -9.42 8.25 16.53
N LYS A 111 -9.85 7.10 17.04
CA LYS A 111 -9.50 5.77 16.48
C LYS A 111 -10.06 5.54 15.06
N ASP A 112 -11.07 6.31 14.69
CA ASP A 112 -11.76 6.19 13.40
C ASP A 112 -11.07 6.98 12.29
N VAL A 113 -10.04 7.79 12.62
CA VAL A 113 -9.29 8.58 11.63
C VAL A 113 -8.18 7.72 11.02
N GLU A 114 -8.25 7.54 9.72
CA GLU A 114 -7.22 6.80 8.98
C GLU A 114 -5.93 7.63 8.86
N VAL A 115 -4.78 6.99 9.10
CA VAL A 115 -3.45 7.62 8.93
C VAL A 115 -3.26 8.20 7.52
N GLY A 116 -3.87 7.57 6.51
CA GLY A 116 -3.84 8.04 5.12
C GLY A 116 -4.41 9.45 4.94
N GLU A 117 -5.45 9.82 5.69
CA GLU A 117 -6.02 11.18 5.65
C GLU A 117 -5.04 12.22 6.18
N ILE A 118 -4.34 11.91 7.27
CA ILE A 118 -3.34 12.80 7.85
C ILE A 118 -2.18 13.02 6.86
N VAL A 119 -1.67 11.94 6.28
CA VAL A 119 -0.60 12.01 5.27
C VAL A 119 -1.04 12.84 4.07
N LYS A 120 -2.30 12.72 3.63
CA LYS A 120 -2.87 13.50 2.54
C LYS A 120 -2.92 15.00 2.88
N ILE A 121 -3.36 15.35 4.09
CA ILE A 121 -3.39 16.75 4.57
C ILE A 121 -1.98 17.34 4.63
N ILE A 122 -1.02 16.59 5.19
CA ILE A 122 0.38 17.03 5.28
C ILE A 122 0.96 17.25 3.88
N LYS A 123 0.74 16.32 2.95
CA LYS A 123 1.21 16.44 1.56
C LYS A 123 0.57 17.62 0.82
N ALA A 124 -0.74 17.85 1.02
CA ALA A 124 -1.46 18.96 0.39
C ALA A 124 -0.98 20.34 0.87
N ASN A 125 -0.55 20.44 2.12
CA ASN A 125 -0.06 21.70 2.70
C ASN A 125 1.45 21.91 2.56
N ARG A 126 2.12 21.05 1.82
CA ARG A 126 3.58 21.11 1.55
C ARG A 126 3.91 22.23 0.56
N LYS A 127 3.63 23.50 0.93
CA LYS A 127 4.03 24.66 0.14
C LYS A 127 5.50 25.00 0.44
N GLY A 128 6.39 24.72 -0.52
CA GLY A 128 7.73 25.31 -0.53
C GLY A 128 8.77 24.68 0.40
N ILE A 129 8.51 23.49 0.95
CA ILE A 129 9.52 22.69 1.65
C ILE A 129 9.81 21.49 0.76
N ILE A 130 11.00 21.49 0.18
CA ILE A 130 11.52 20.41 -0.68
C ILE A 130 12.14 19.36 0.22
#